data_4723d8a8fead2a36c864c5bcb981cda7
#
_entry.id   4723d8a8fead2a36c864c5bcb981cda7
#
_cell.length_a   1.000
_cell.length_b   1.000
_cell.length_c   1.000
_cell.angle_alpha   90.00
_cell.angle_beta   90.00
_cell.angle_gamma   90.00
#
_symmetry.space_group_name_H-M   'P 1'
#
loop_
_entity.id
_entity.type
_entity.pdbx_description
1 polymer ?
#
loop_
_entity_poly.entity_id
_entity_poly.type
_entity_poly.pdbx_seq_one_letter_code
_entity_poly.pdbx_strand_id
1 'polypeptide(L)'
;DESSQLVAPVGELEKDFLVLDSCAAPGGKTTHMASYLSASENGKVIALDMYEHKISLINQNAERLHVSDRIETHVLDAKEAVHAFAPESFDVIYVDAPCSGLGLMRRKPEIKYVKNAQDFLDLHQEQILILNSVSSLLKKGGRLVYSTCTLTTEENQMSVRTFLENHAEFAIVPIRSEYLDKKSFTAEGFVQIYPHDYGTDGFFISCMVKR
;
A
#
# COMPACT_ATOMS: atom_id res chain seq x y z
N ASP A 1 -6.61 -2.79 12.25
CA ASP A 1 -6.50 -4.25 12.37
C ASP A 1 -5.02 -4.66 12.29
N GLU A 2 -4.65 -5.76 12.96
CA GLU A 2 -3.27 -6.24 13.07
C GLU A 2 -2.65 -6.57 11.72
N SER A 3 -3.42 -7.17 10.80
CA SER A 3 -2.91 -7.52 9.47
C SER A 3 -2.44 -6.30 8.68
N SER A 4 -3.11 -5.15 8.83
CA SER A 4 -2.72 -3.91 8.17
C SER A 4 -1.45 -3.27 8.74
N GLN A 5 -1.07 -3.61 9.97
CA GLN A 5 0.17 -3.12 10.60
C GLN A 5 1.43 -3.76 10.00
N LEU A 6 1.28 -4.86 9.28
CA LEU A 6 2.41 -5.52 8.61
C LEU A 6 2.92 -4.75 7.38
N VAL A 7 2.16 -3.79 6.85
CA VAL A 7 2.48 -3.08 5.61
C VAL A 7 3.70 -2.16 5.76
N ALA A 8 3.69 -1.27 6.76
CA ALA A 8 4.74 -0.27 6.91
C ALA A 8 6.14 -0.89 7.08
N PRO A 9 6.35 -1.95 7.91
CA PRO A 9 7.66 -2.58 8.06
C PRO A 9 8.25 -3.17 6.79
N VAL A 10 7.41 -3.57 5.81
CA VAL A 10 7.87 -4.18 4.54
C VAL A 10 8.71 -3.23 3.69
N GLY A 11 8.51 -1.93 3.84
CA GLY A 11 9.30 -0.92 3.14
C GLY A 11 10.73 -0.77 3.67
N GLU A 12 11.06 -1.33 4.86
CA GLU A 12 12.36 -1.16 5.53
C GLU A 12 12.75 0.33 5.61
N LEU A 13 11.87 1.13 6.21
CA LEU A 13 11.99 2.59 6.24
C LEU A 13 13.18 3.06 7.07
N GLU A 14 13.97 3.96 6.51
CA GLU A 14 15.03 4.71 7.20
C GLU A 14 14.54 6.11 7.55
N LYS A 15 15.18 6.76 8.53
CA LYS A 15 14.70 7.99 9.16
C LYS A 15 14.60 9.19 8.22
N ASP A 16 15.43 9.23 7.18
CA ASP A 16 15.56 10.32 6.20
C ASP A 16 14.81 10.07 4.89
N PHE A 17 14.08 8.95 4.76
CA PHE A 17 13.41 8.58 3.52
C PHE A 17 12.26 9.52 3.16
N LEU A 18 12.13 9.79 1.87
CA LEU A 18 10.93 10.37 1.27
C LEU A 18 10.02 9.23 0.79
N VAL A 19 8.87 9.12 1.42
CA VAL A 19 7.92 8.03 1.23
C VAL A 19 6.67 8.56 0.53
N LEU A 20 6.12 7.82 -0.44
CA LEU A 20 4.81 8.07 -1.03
C LEU A 20 3.81 7.05 -0.51
N ASP A 21 2.71 7.52 0.07
CA ASP A 21 1.50 6.74 0.36
C ASP A 21 0.42 7.18 -0.64
N SER A 22 0.24 6.38 -1.69
CA SER A 22 -0.56 6.79 -2.85
C SER A 22 -2.08 6.69 -2.66
N CYS A 23 -2.55 5.95 -1.66
CA CYS A 23 -3.97 5.73 -1.35
C CYS A 23 -4.18 5.79 0.17
N ALA A 24 -3.85 6.95 0.77
CA ALA A 24 -3.51 7.06 2.18
C ALA A 24 -4.68 6.98 3.17
N ALA A 25 -5.89 7.37 2.75
CA ALA A 25 -7.00 7.47 3.70
C ALA A 25 -7.46 6.13 4.29
N PRO A 26 -7.79 6.12 5.57
CA PRO A 26 -7.97 7.23 6.52
C PRO A 26 -6.69 7.64 7.28
N GLY A 27 -5.49 7.20 6.88
CA GLY A 27 -4.22 7.62 7.46
C GLY A 27 -3.59 6.66 8.48
N GLY A 28 -4.18 5.50 8.71
CA GLY A 28 -3.63 4.53 9.67
C GLY A 28 -2.26 3.98 9.27
N LYS A 29 -2.07 3.63 7.99
CA LYS A 29 -0.78 3.19 7.44
C LYS A 29 0.19 4.35 7.30
N THR A 30 -0.29 5.51 6.82
CA THR A 30 0.47 6.76 6.72
C THR A 30 1.14 7.15 8.03
N THR A 31 0.36 7.18 9.12
CA THR A 31 0.89 7.51 10.46
C THR A 31 1.84 6.45 11.00
N HIS A 32 1.62 5.18 10.67
CA HIS A 32 2.54 4.10 11.01
C HIS A 32 3.87 4.25 10.25
N MET A 33 3.85 4.54 8.94
CA MET A 33 5.07 4.84 8.17
C MET A 33 5.82 6.04 8.77
N ALA A 34 5.10 7.12 9.08
CA ALA A 34 5.68 8.33 9.67
C ALA A 34 6.34 8.08 11.03
N SER A 35 5.95 7.04 11.77
CA SER A 35 6.57 6.69 13.05
C SER A 35 8.02 6.18 12.91
N TYR A 36 8.41 5.69 11.74
CA TYR A 36 9.78 5.27 11.44
C TYR A 36 10.68 6.45 11.01
N LEU A 37 10.09 7.55 10.56
CA LEU A 37 10.80 8.68 9.98
C LEU A 37 11.18 9.73 11.04
N SER A 38 12.10 10.62 10.68
CA SER A 38 12.56 11.72 11.52
C SER A 38 12.47 13.05 10.77
N ALA A 39 11.70 13.98 11.28
CA ALA A 39 11.61 15.34 10.70
C ALA A 39 12.95 16.08 10.74
N SER A 40 13.79 15.83 11.77
CA SER A 40 15.13 16.43 11.88
C SER A 40 16.12 15.88 10.85
N GLU A 41 15.82 14.72 10.26
CA GLU A 41 16.61 14.10 9.19
C GLU A 41 15.93 14.26 7.80
N ASN A 42 14.90 15.12 7.73
CA ASN A 42 14.06 15.38 6.53
C ASN A 42 13.22 14.19 6.05
N GLY A 43 13.05 13.17 6.87
CA GLY A 43 12.16 12.06 6.56
C GLY A 43 10.69 12.48 6.53
N LYS A 44 9.98 12.10 5.47
CA LYS A 44 8.61 12.56 5.23
C LYS A 44 7.78 11.53 4.48
N VAL A 45 6.49 11.46 4.81
CA VAL A 45 5.46 10.78 4.01
C VAL A 45 4.67 11.84 3.22
N ILE A 46 4.65 11.69 1.90
CA ILE A 46 3.69 12.36 1.02
C ILE A 46 2.47 11.46 0.91
N ALA A 47 1.32 11.92 1.36
CA ALA A 47 0.10 11.13 1.44
C ALA A 47 -0.96 11.66 0.47
N LEU A 48 -1.43 10.80 -0.44
CA LEU A 48 -2.42 11.15 -1.46
C LEU A 48 -3.78 10.51 -1.15
N ASP A 49 -4.83 11.26 -1.36
CA ASP A 49 -6.19 10.74 -1.56
C ASP A 49 -6.96 11.68 -2.49
N MET A 50 -7.86 11.14 -3.30
CA MET A 50 -8.63 11.93 -4.27
C MET A 50 -9.74 12.78 -3.64
N TYR A 51 -10.05 12.59 -2.35
CA TYR A 51 -11.16 13.26 -1.67
C TYR A 51 -10.68 14.13 -0.51
N GLU A 52 -11.01 15.42 -0.54
CA GLU A 52 -10.62 16.39 0.49
C GLU A 52 -11.07 16.00 1.92
N HIS A 53 -12.31 15.47 2.05
CA HIS A 53 -12.79 15.01 3.35
C HIS A 53 -11.96 13.85 3.93
N LYS A 54 -11.37 13.02 3.07
CA LYS A 54 -10.47 11.93 3.50
C LYS A 54 -9.09 12.46 3.89
N ILE A 55 -8.58 13.48 3.21
CA ILE A 55 -7.36 14.19 3.61
C ILE A 55 -7.51 14.75 5.02
N SER A 56 -8.67 15.31 5.36
CA SER A 56 -8.95 15.79 6.71
C SER A 56 -8.83 14.68 7.77
N LEU A 57 -9.21 13.43 7.45
CA LEU A 57 -9.06 12.29 8.36
C LEU A 57 -7.59 11.91 8.57
N ILE A 58 -6.77 11.96 7.50
CA ILE A 58 -5.32 11.71 7.60
C ILE A 58 -4.70 12.72 8.54
N ASN A 59 -4.98 14.01 8.36
CA ASN A 59 -4.44 15.10 9.19
C ASN A 59 -4.86 14.96 10.67
N GLN A 60 -6.13 14.65 10.95
CA GLN A 60 -6.61 14.39 12.31
C GLN A 60 -5.88 13.22 12.98
N ASN A 61 -5.64 12.13 12.24
CA ASN A 61 -4.89 10.99 12.76
C ASN A 61 -3.41 11.35 12.97
N ALA A 62 -2.80 12.13 12.09
CA ALA A 62 -1.43 12.60 12.21
C ALA A 62 -1.22 13.48 13.46
N GLU A 63 -2.14 14.41 13.71
CA GLU A 63 -2.13 15.26 14.92
C GLU A 63 -2.30 14.42 16.19
N ARG A 64 -3.31 13.54 16.21
CA ARG A 64 -3.59 12.66 17.36
C ARG A 64 -2.41 11.77 17.74
N LEU A 65 -1.63 11.34 16.76
CA LEU A 65 -0.47 10.45 16.95
C LEU A 65 0.87 11.21 17.01
N HIS A 66 0.84 12.55 16.98
CA HIS A 66 2.02 13.43 17.07
C HIS A 66 3.08 13.16 15.99
N VAL A 67 2.63 12.92 14.74
CA VAL A 67 3.50 12.70 13.58
C VAL A 67 3.20 13.65 12.41
N SER A 68 2.43 14.72 12.65
CA SER A 68 2.03 15.68 11.63
C SER A 68 3.21 16.47 11.03
N ASP A 69 4.32 16.59 11.76
CA ASP A 69 5.56 17.20 11.29
C ASP A 69 6.29 16.38 10.18
N ARG A 70 5.89 15.13 9.96
CA ARG A 70 6.47 14.18 8.99
C ARG A 70 5.49 13.75 7.92
N ILE A 71 4.31 14.36 7.84
CA ILE A 71 3.28 14.01 6.86
C ILE A 71 2.88 15.26 6.10
N GLU A 72 2.90 15.17 4.77
CA GLU A 72 2.38 16.18 3.86
C GLU A 72 1.28 15.55 3.02
N THR A 73 0.09 16.16 3.02
CA THR A 73 -1.09 15.58 2.37
C THR A 73 -1.47 16.36 1.11
N HIS A 74 -1.88 15.64 0.06
CA HIS A 74 -2.34 16.22 -1.20
C HIS A 74 -3.68 15.62 -1.63
N VAL A 75 -4.60 16.46 -2.06
CA VAL A 75 -5.81 16.03 -2.77
C VAL A 75 -5.42 15.73 -4.21
N LEU A 76 -5.14 14.44 -4.50
CA LEU A 76 -4.65 14.01 -5.81
C LEU A 76 -5.05 12.55 -6.06
N ASP A 77 -5.54 12.27 -7.26
CA ASP A 77 -5.69 10.89 -7.72
C ASP A 77 -4.31 10.27 -7.97
N ALA A 78 -4.04 9.12 -7.38
CA ALA A 78 -2.76 8.41 -7.53
C ALA A 78 -2.41 8.10 -8.99
N LYS A 79 -3.40 7.98 -9.86
CA LYS A 79 -3.21 7.80 -11.32
C LYS A 79 -2.57 9.03 -11.99
N GLU A 80 -2.68 10.19 -11.38
CA GLU A 80 -2.10 11.45 -11.86
C GLU A 80 -0.77 11.80 -11.16
N ALA A 81 -0.29 10.97 -10.25
CA ALA A 81 0.91 11.24 -9.45
C ALA A 81 2.15 11.48 -10.33
N VAL A 82 2.27 10.77 -11.46
CA VAL A 82 3.36 10.95 -12.44
C VAL A 82 3.46 12.38 -12.99
N HIS A 83 2.38 13.15 -12.97
CA HIS A 83 2.35 14.53 -13.43
C HIS A 83 2.64 15.55 -12.32
N ALA A 84 2.55 15.12 -11.06
CA ALA A 84 2.69 15.99 -9.89
C ALA A 84 4.09 15.93 -9.25
N PHE A 85 4.81 14.82 -9.44
CA PHE A 85 6.10 14.59 -8.80
C PHE A 85 7.20 14.28 -9.83
N ALA A 86 8.44 14.60 -9.47
CA ALA A 86 9.58 14.30 -10.32
C ALA A 86 9.86 12.78 -10.37
N PRO A 87 10.31 12.25 -11.52
CA PRO A 87 10.78 10.87 -11.60
C PRO A 87 11.88 10.58 -10.57
N GLU A 88 11.90 9.35 -10.06
CA GLU A 88 12.93 8.86 -9.14
C GLU A 88 13.12 9.74 -7.89
N SER A 89 12.01 10.29 -7.34
CA SER A 89 12.06 11.16 -6.16
C SER A 89 11.84 10.42 -4.83
N PHE A 90 11.14 9.28 -4.84
CA PHE A 90 10.77 8.56 -3.62
C PHE A 90 11.68 7.36 -3.35
N ASP A 91 12.03 7.17 -2.08
CA ASP A 91 12.82 6.02 -1.61
C ASP A 91 11.94 4.78 -1.48
N VAL A 92 10.70 4.95 -1.00
CA VAL A 92 9.69 3.90 -0.89
C VAL A 92 8.34 4.43 -1.33
N ILE A 93 7.60 3.60 -2.07
CA ILE A 93 6.21 3.89 -2.47
C ILE A 93 5.30 2.79 -1.94
N TYR A 94 4.22 3.18 -1.30
CA TYR A 94 3.14 2.30 -0.86
C TYR A 94 1.89 2.53 -1.71
N VAL A 95 1.33 1.42 -2.18
CA VAL A 95 0.04 1.36 -2.87
C VAL A 95 -0.86 0.43 -2.06
N ASP A 96 -1.50 0.97 -1.01
CA ASP A 96 -2.60 0.29 -0.33
C ASP A 96 -3.86 0.47 -1.15
N ALA A 97 -4.00 -0.37 -2.16
CA ALA A 97 -4.86 -0.12 -3.31
C ALA A 97 -6.36 -0.14 -2.97
N PRO A 98 -7.16 0.68 -3.67
CA PRO A 98 -8.61 0.50 -3.66
C PRO A 98 -8.92 -0.93 -4.11
N CYS A 99 -9.76 -1.64 -3.34
CA CYS A 99 -10.05 -3.04 -3.56
C CYS A 99 -11.48 -3.41 -3.14
N SER A 100 -11.91 -4.62 -3.47
CA SER A 100 -13.26 -5.11 -3.13
C SER A 100 -13.50 -5.23 -1.62
N GLY A 101 -12.43 -5.34 -0.81
CA GLY A 101 -12.52 -5.42 0.63
C GLY A 101 -13.02 -6.76 1.17
N LEU A 102 -13.00 -7.85 0.38
CA LEU A 102 -13.51 -9.16 0.80
C LEU A 102 -12.78 -9.73 2.03
N GLY A 103 -11.56 -9.28 2.33
CA GLY A 103 -10.86 -9.63 3.57
C GLY A 103 -11.56 -9.11 4.84
N LEU A 104 -12.42 -8.10 4.71
CA LEU A 104 -13.16 -7.48 5.81
C LEU A 104 -14.47 -8.20 6.17
N MET A 105 -14.83 -9.28 5.47
CA MET A 105 -16.13 -9.95 5.62
C MET A 105 -16.46 -10.37 7.08
N ARG A 106 -15.44 -10.61 7.90
CA ARG A 106 -15.62 -10.92 9.32
C ARG A 106 -16.31 -9.78 10.08
N ARG A 107 -15.98 -8.52 9.73
CA ARG A 107 -16.50 -7.31 10.37
C ARG A 107 -17.60 -6.63 9.56
N LYS A 108 -17.61 -6.85 8.24
CA LYS A 108 -18.53 -6.27 7.27
C LYS A 108 -19.11 -7.36 6.36
N PRO A 109 -19.97 -8.24 6.89
CA PRO A 109 -20.47 -9.40 6.12
C PRO A 109 -21.30 -9.03 4.90
N GLU A 110 -21.84 -7.80 4.84
CA GLU A 110 -22.59 -7.27 3.72
C GLU A 110 -21.77 -7.14 2.43
N ILE A 111 -20.44 -7.01 2.51
CA ILE A 111 -19.57 -6.85 1.34
C ILE A 111 -19.77 -7.96 0.32
N LYS A 112 -19.97 -9.21 0.77
CA LYS A 112 -20.14 -10.36 -0.13
C LYS A 112 -21.41 -10.31 -0.99
N TYR A 113 -22.39 -9.47 -0.65
CA TYR A 113 -23.65 -9.37 -1.36
C TYR A 113 -23.68 -8.21 -2.38
N VAL A 114 -22.72 -7.28 -2.30
CA VAL A 114 -22.71 -6.07 -3.14
C VAL A 114 -21.62 -6.11 -4.22
N LYS A 115 -20.84 -7.18 -4.30
CA LYS A 115 -19.77 -7.37 -5.27
C LYS A 115 -20.10 -8.47 -6.27
N ASN A 116 -19.74 -8.26 -7.52
CA ASN A 116 -19.87 -9.21 -8.62
C ASN A 116 -18.52 -9.42 -9.34
N ALA A 117 -18.44 -10.37 -10.25
CA ALA A 117 -17.19 -10.72 -10.94
C ALA A 117 -16.58 -9.55 -11.75
N GLN A 118 -17.41 -8.69 -12.32
CA GLN A 118 -16.94 -7.52 -13.09
C GLN A 118 -16.24 -6.50 -12.18
N ASP A 119 -16.75 -6.28 -10.95
CA ASP A 119 -16.15 -5.35 -10.01
C ASP A 119 -14.68 -5.70 -9.70
N PHE A 120 -14.33 -7.00 -9.65
CA PHE A 120 -12.95 -7.44 -9.39
C PHE A 120 -12.01 -7.13 -10.57
N LEU A 121 -12.51 -7.27 -11.80
CA LEU A 121 -11.77 -6.95 -13.02
C LEU A 121 -11.58 -5.42 -13.15
N ASP A 122 -12.59 -4.65 -12.85
CA ASP A 122 -12.52 -3.18 -12.90
C ASP A 122 -11.52 -2.66 -11.84
N LEU A 123 -11.57 -3.20 -10.63
CA LEU A 123 -10.61 -2.88 -9.56
C LEU A 123 -9.18 -3.30 -9.92
N HIS A 124 -8.99 -4.49 -10.52
CA HIS A 124 -7.69 -4.91 -11.05
C HIS A 124 -7.13 -3.88 -12.05
N GLN A 125 -7.94 -3.40 -12.99
CA GLN A 125 -7.51 -2.39 -13.96
C GLN A 125 -7.12 -1.08 -13.26
N GLU A 126 -7.92 -0.62 -12.29
CA GLU A 126 -7.60 0.58 -11.51
C GLU A 126 -6.28 0.43 -10.75
N GLN A 127 -6.05 -0.71 -10.14
CA GLN A 127 -4.82 -1.03 -9.42
C GLN A 127 -3.59 -0.99 -10.33
N ILE A 128 -3.70 -1.52 -11.56
CA ILE A 128 -2.63 -1.45 -12.56
C ILE A 128 -2.36 -0.01 -12.97
N LEU A 129 -3.37 0.82 -13.19
CA LEU A 129 -3.20 2.23 -13.53
C LEU A 129 -2.46 3.00 -12.43
N ILE A 130 -2.78 2.74 -11.15
CA ILE A 130 -2.09 3.34 -10.02
C ILE A 130 -0.62 2.88 -9.99
N LEU A 131 -0.37 1.57 -10.03
CA LEU A 131 0.99 1.01 -10.02
C LEU A 131 1.85 1.60 -11.16
N ASN A 132 1.31 1.69 -12.38
CA ASN A 132 2.00 2.27 -13.52
C ASN A 132 2.33 3.75 -13.30
N SER A 133 1.40 4.54 -12.76
CA SER A 133 1.62 5.97 -12.50
C SER A 133 2.74 6.19 -11.50
N VAL A 134 2.75 5.46 -10.38
CA VAL A 134 3.72 5.71 -9.30
C VAL A 134 5.09 5.07 -9.54
N SER A 135 5.19 4.04 -10.39
CA SER A 135 6.41 3.26 -10.60
C SER A 135 7.61 4.08 -11.07
N SER A 136 7.35 5.08 -11.93
CA SER A 136 8.40 5.97 -12.47
C SER A 136 8.95 6.92 -11.40
N LEU A 137 8.19 7.19 -10.35
CA LEU A 137 8.54 8.09 -9.26
C LEU A 137 9.49 7.45 -8.25
N LEU A 138 9.62 6.11 -8.26
CA LEU A 138 10.49 5.37 -7.36
C LEU A 138 11.94 5.45 -7.83
N LYS A 139 12.84 5.73 -6.90
CA LYS A 139 14.30 5.67 -7.11
C LYS A 139 14.75 4.25 -7.47
N LYS A 140 15.88 4.14 -8.18
CA LYS A 140 16.58 2.85 -8.33
C LYS A 140 17.02 2.34 -6.96
N GLY A 141 16.82 1.06 -6.70
CA GLY A 141 17.04 0.45 -5.39
C GLY A 141 15.88 0.66 -4.41
N GLY A 142 14.92 1.53 -4.73
CA GLY A 142 13.75 1.80 -3.90
C GLY A 142 12.75 0.63 -3.90
N ARG A 143 11.84 0.64 -2.92
CA ARG A 143 10.83 -0.41 -2.73
C ARG A 143 9.43 0.08 -3.09
N LEU A 144 8.71 -0.72 -3.86
CA LEU A 144 7.28 -0.58 -4.15
C LEU A 144 6.52 -1.64 -3.36
N VAL A 145 5.77 -1.21 -2.36
CA VAL A 145 4.94 -2.09 -1.51
C VAL A 145 3.50 -1.98 -1.98
N TYR A 146 2.93 -3.09 -2.43
CA TYR A 146 1.54 -3.18 -2.84
C TYR A 146 0.76 -4.00 -1.82
N SER A 147 -0.40 -3.50 -1.39
CA SER A 147 -1.26 -4.19 -0.43
C SER A 147 -2.75 -3.99 -0.73
N THR A 148 -3.55 -4.95 -0.29
CA THR A 148 -5.02 -4.91 -0.38
C THR A 148 -5.63 -5.58 0.85
N CYS A 149 -6.84 -5.17 1.22
CA CYS A 149 -7.69 -5.86 2.20
C CYS A 149 -8.69 -6.81 1.52
N THR A 150 -8.30 -7.46 0.41
CA THR A 150 -9.12 -8.44 -0.30
C THR A 150 -8.48 -9.82 -0.37
N LEU A 151 -9.26 -10.81 -0.83
CA LEU A 151 -8.85 -12.21 -0.93
C LEU A 151 -8.83 -12.72 -2.38
N THR A 152 -9.23 -11.90 -3.35
CA THR A 152 -9.33 -12.29 -4.76
C THR A 152 -7.95 -12.38 -5.40
N THR A 153 -7.74 -13.36 -6.23
CA THR A 153 -6.50 -13.52 -6.99
C THR A 153 -6.33 -12.40 -8.02
N GLU A 154 -7.44 -11.95 -8.61
CA GLU A 154 -7.50 -10.90 -9.62
C GLU A 154 -6.87 -9.60 -9.10
N GLU A 155 -7.27 -9.18 -7.90
CA GLU A 155 -6.81 -7.94 -7.27
C GLU A 155 -5.44 -8.08 -6.58
N ASN A 156 -4.99 -9.29 -6.30
CA ASN A 156 -3.77 -9.61 -5.57
C ASN A 156 -2.63 -10.06 -6.51
N GLN A 157 -2.45 -11.38 -6.66
CA GLN A 157 -1.34 -11.95 -7.42
C GLN A 157 -1.37 -11.55 -8.90
N MET A 158 -2.56 -11.46 -9.52
CA MET A 158 -2.66 -11.05 -10.93
C MET A 158 -2.25 -9.59 -11.11
N SER A 159 -2.62 -8.68 -10.20
CA SER A 159 -2.20 -7.27 -10.29
C SER A 159 -0.68 -7.14 -10.24
N VAL A 160 -0.02 -7.86 -9.32
CA VAL A 160 1.45 -7.85 -9.23
C VAL A 160 2.10 -8.45 -10.48
N ARG A 161 1.60 -9.58 -10.98
CA ARG A 161 2.14 -10.24 -12.17
C ARG A 161 1.98 -9.38 -13.41
N THR A 162 0.77 -8.83 -13.65
CA THR A 162 0.49 -7.94 -14.78
C THR A 162 1.40 -6.70 -14.76
N PHE A 163 1.63 -6.12 -13.57
CA PHE A 163 2.57 -5.03 -13.43
C PHE A 163 4.00 -5.45 -13.83
N LEU A 164 4.50 -6.56 -13.30
CA LEU A 164 5.86 -7.05 -13.57
C LEU A 164 6.09 -7.47 -15.03
N GLU A 165 5.07 -7.94 -15.74
CA GLU A 165 5.15 -8.26 -17.18
C GLU A 165 5.45 -7.02 -18.03
N ASN A 166 5.04 -5.83 -17.55
CA ASN A 166 5.24 -4.56 -18.26
C ASN A 166 6.39 -3.72 -17.68
N HIS A 167 6.99 -4.13 -16.57
CA HIS A 167 8.03 -3.40 -15.84
C HIS A 167 9.22 -4.32 -15.49
N ALA A 168 10.04 -4.64 -16.50
CA ALA A 168 11.18 -5.55 -16.36
C ALA A 168 12.26 -5.05 -15.38
N GLU A 169 12.25 -3.75 -15.07
CA GLU A 169 13.13 -3.12 -14.08
C GLU A 169 12.72 -3.43 -12.63
N PHE A 170 11.54 -4.01 -12.41
CA PHE A 170 11.10 -4.43 -11.07
C PHE A 170 11.31 -5.92 -10.83
N ALA A 171 11.61 -6.28 -9.60
CA ALA A 171 11.69 -7.67 -9.15
C ALA A 171 11.06 -7.85 -7.78
N ILE A 172 10.44 -9.02 -7.55
CA ILE A 172 9.86 -9.38 -6.26
C ILE A 172 10.99 -9.51 -5.22
N VAL A 173 10.75 -8.92 -4.05
CA VAL A 173 11.54 -9.15 -2.83
C VAL A 173 10.68 -9.99 -1.89
N PRO A 174 11.10 -11.23 -1.56
CA PRO A 174 10.33 -12.06 -0.64
C PRO A 174 10.21 -11.41 0.74
N ILE A 175 8.97 -11.26 1.20
CA ILE A 175 8.68 -10.69 2.52
C ILE A 175 9.04 -11.72 3.59
N ARG A 176 9.63 -11.25 4.69
CA ARG A 176 9.92 -12.06 5.88
C ARG A 176 9.34 -11.36 7.09
N SER A 177 8.76 -12.14 7.99
CA SER A 177 8.23 -11.64 9.25
C SER A 177 8.31 -12.75 10.30
N GLU A 178 8.74 -12.42 11.50
CA GLU A 178 8.73 -13.34 12.65
C GLU A 178 7.35 -13.44 13.30
N TYR A 179 6.42 -12.53 12.93
CA TYR A 179 5.05 -12.47 13.45
C TYR A 179 4.06 -13.36 12.69
N LEU A 180 4.51 -13.99 11.59
CA LEU A 180 3.65 -14.80 10.72
C LEU A 180 4.15 -16.23 10.59
N ASP A 181 3.21 -17.17 10.59
CA ASP A 181 3.47 -18.57 10.28
C ASP A 181 3.87 -18.74 8.81
N LYS A 182 4.62 -19.82 8.51
CA LYS A 182 5.04 -20.16 7.15
C LYS A 182 3.89 -20.26 6.14
N LYS A 183 2.70 -20.65 6.59
CA LYS A 183 1.49 -20.75 5.75
C LYS A 183 1.02 -19.42 5.16
N SER A 184 1.39 -18.29 5.77
CA SER A 184 1.05 -16.95 5.29
C SER A 184 1.95 -16.45 4.16
N PHE A 185 3.05 -17.15 3.85
CA PHE A 185 3.96 -16.80 2.77
C PHE A 185 3.70 -17.66 1.56
N THR A 186 3.51 -17.03 0.39
CA THR A 186 3.38 -17.74 -0.88
C THR A 186 4.75 -18.15 -1.44
N ALA A 187 4.76 -19.10 -2.38
CA ALA A 187 5.99 -19.51 -3.05
C ALA A 187 6.66 -18.36 -3.86
N GLU A 188 5.89 -17.34 -4.24
CA GLU A 188 6.36 -16.16 -4.95
C GLU A 188 6.95 -15.10 -4.01
N GLY A 189 6.82 -15.28 -2.68
CA GLY A 189 7.35 -14.34 -1.68
C GLY A 189 6.36 -13.28 -1.20
N PHE A 190 5.08 -13.41 -1.53
CA PHE A 190 4.01 -12.55 -1.01
C PHE A 190 3.55 -12.98 0.38
N VAL A 191 2.88 -12.09 1.09
CA VAL A 191 2.09 -12.42 2.28
C VAL A 191 0.62 -12.49 1.88
N GLN A 192 -0.04 -13.58 2.23
CA GLN A 192 -1.49 -13.75 2.13
C GLN A 192 -2.04 -14.21 3.47
N ILE A 193 -2.88 -13.41 4.08
CA ILE A 193 -3.55 -13.69 5.35
C ILE A 193 -5.02 -13.93 5.09
N TYR A 194 -5.54 -15.03 5.62
CA TYR A 194 -6.98 -15.29 5.63
C TYR A 194 -7.55 -15.02 7.03
N PRO A 195 -8.82 -14.58 7.14
CA PRO A 195 -9.42 -14.23 8.43
C PRO A 195 -9.36 -15.34 9.49
N HIS A 196 -9.37 -16.59 9.07
CA HIS A 196 -9.32 -17.77 9.97
C HIS A 196 -7.90 -18.10 10.46
N ASP A 197 -6.85 -17.50 9.87
CA ASP A 197 -5.47 -17.80 10.27
C ASP A 197 -5.13 -17.23 11.65
N TYR A 198 -5.51 -15.96 11.87
CA TYR A 198 -5.16 -15.23 13.10
C TYR A 198 -6.35 -14.52 13.74
N GLY A 199 -7.57 -14.70 13.22
CA GLY A 199 -8.74 -13.95 13.69
C GLY A 199 -8.70 -12.45 13.33
N THR A 200 -7.86 -12.05 12.37
CA THR A 200 -7.72 -10.69 11.85
C THR A 200 -8.51 -10.51 10.55
N ASP A 201 -8.40 -9.36 9.90
CA ASP A 201 -8.89 -9.20 8.54
C ASP A 201 -8.01 -9.99 7.56
N GLY A 202 -8.59 -10.42 6.44
CA GLY A 202 -7.83 -10.97 5.33
C GLY A 202 -7.04 -9.87 4.64
N PHE A 203 -5.79 -10.18 4.26
CA PHE A 203 -4.88 -9.17 3.75
C PHE A 203 -3.85 -9.77 2.79
N PHE A 204 -3.44 -8.97 1.79
CA PHE A 204 -2.38 -9.32 0.87
C PHE A 204 -1.29 -8.25 0.87
N ILE A 205 -0.03 -8.66 0.82
CA ILE A 205 1.12 -7.75 0.71
C ILE A 205 2.15 -8.34 -0.25
N SER A 206 2.65 -7.51 -1.16
CA SER A 206 3.83 -7.80 -1.98
C SER A 206 4.85 -6.66 -1.86
N CYS A 207 6.11 -7.00 -2.07
CA CYS A 207 7.21 -6.03 -2.13
C CYS A 207 8.00 -6.26 -3.42
N MET A 208 8.28 -5.16 -4.13
CA MET A 208 9.08 -5.16 -5.35
C MET A 208 10.19 -4.12 -5.20
N VAL A 209 11.36 -4.39 -5.79
CA VAL A 209 12.47 -3.43 -5.85
C VAL A 209 12.69 -2.99 -7.29
N LYS A 210 12.94 -1.70 -7.52
CA LYS A 210 13.36 -1.14 -8.81
C LYS A 210 14.87 -1.32 -8.97
N ARG A 211 15.31 -1.98 -10.04
CA ARG A 211 16.72 -2.29 -10.35
C ARG A 211 17.41 -1.15 -11.09
#